data_efdf2be20e5cfd17dafe8ebc6fa0a7c8
#
_entry.id   efdf2be20e5cfd17dafe8ebc6fa0a7c8
#
_cell.length_a   1.000
_cell.length_b   1.000
_cell.length_c   1.000
_cell.angle_alpha   90.00
_cell.angle_beta   90.00
_cell.angle_gamma   90.00
#
_symmetry.space_group_name_H-M   'P 1'
#
loop_
_entity.id
_entity.type
_entity.pdbx_description
1 polymer ?
#
loop_
_entity_poly.entity_id
_entity_poly.type
_entity_poly.pdbx_seq_one_letter_code
_entity_poly.pdbx_strand_id
1 'polypeptide(L)'
;QAAEAMPESGVLKRIVCENASYLTKTVIIATGAHHRKLGAAGEERLTGMGVSYCATCDGAFFKNKTTAVVGGGDVAIEDAIFLSRLCKKVYLIHRRDELRGAKSLQSRLLSMENVEVYWDTVVESIDGGDQVESLKLKNKKTGEEQTLPVDGIFIAVGISPNSEAFKGLVEMDAGGYILAGEDGKTSAPGVFAAGDVRTKKLRQIVTAVADGANCVTSAEQYLSLF
;
A
#
# COMPACT_ATOMS: atom_id res chain seq x y z
N GLN A 1 -6.17 9.60 16.73
CA GLN A 1 -6.25 9.92 18.16
C GLN A 1 -6.26 8.63 18.95
N ALA A 2 -5.51 8.55 20.06
CA ALA A 2 -5.26 7.31 20.76
C ALA A 2 -6.48 6.88 21.63
N ALA A 3 -6.74 5.58 21.68
CA ALA A 3 -7.63 4.99 22.67
C ALA A 3 -6.80 4.57 23.89
N GLU A 4 -7.15 5.06 25.07
CA GLU A 4 -6.56 4.60 26.33
C GLU A 4 -7.48 3.56 27.00
N ALA A 5 -6.91 2.40 27.37
CA ALA A 5 -7.63 1.42 28.16
C ALA A 5 -7.66 1.87 29.64
N MET A 6 -8.84 1.90 30.25
CA MET A 6 -8.98 2.21 31.69
C MET A 6 -8.60 0.99 32.53
N PRO A 7 -7.71 1.13 33.53
CA PRO A 7 -7.11 -0.02 34.22
C PRO A 7 -8.00 -0.82 35.20
N GLU A 8 -9.15 -0.33 35.61
CA GLU A 8 -9.88 -0.94 36.74
C GLU A 8 -11.17 -1.72 36.42
N SER A 9 -11.67 -1.71 35.18
CA SER A 9 -12.85 -2.53 34.83
C SER A 9 -12.67 -3.43 33.59
N GLY A 10 -11.56 -3.29 32.85
CA GLY A 10 -11.28 -4.08 31.64
C GLY A 10 -12.30 -3.93 30.51
N VAL A 11 -13.45 -3.30 30.79
CA VAL A 11 -14.60 -3.25 29.91
C VAL A 11 -14.69 -1.93 29.14
N LEU A 12 -14.43 -0.78 29.79
CA LEU A 12 -14.57 0.53 29.15
C LEU A 12 -13.26 1.02 28.56
N LYS A 13 -13.35 1.60 27.38
CA LYS A 13 -12.28 2.25 26.64
C LYS A 13 -12.64 3.72 26.45
N ARG A 14 -11.65 4.59 26.56
CA ARG A 14 -11.81 6.03 26.27
C ARG A 14 -11.24 6.35 24.91
N ILE A 15 -12.05 6.94 24.06
CA ILE A 15 -11.61 7.51 22.78
C ILE A 15 -11.54 9.02 22.95
N VAL A 16 -10.34 9.59 22.80
CA VAL A 16 -10.11 11.03 22.92
C VAL A 16 -10.02 11.61 21.51
N CYS A 17 -10.93 12.54 21.20
CA CYS A 17 -10.95 13.33 19.98
C CYS A 17 -10.56 14.78 20.29
N GLU A 18 -10.31 15.59 19.26
CA GLU A 18 -9.92 17.01 19.43
C GLU A 18 -10.91 17.77 20.31
N ASN A 19 -12.21 17.53 20.12
CA ASN A 19 -13.28 18.31 20.76
C ASN A 19 -14.15 17.51 21.74
N ALA A 20 -13.88 16.19 21.91
CA ALA A 20 -14.73 15.33 22.75
C ALA A 20 -13.97 14.08 23.22
N SER A 21 -14.46 13.46 24.30
CA SER A 21 -14.06 12.12 24.72
C SER A 21 -15.29 11.22 24.82
N TYR A 22 -15.13 9.97 24.39
CA TYR A 22 -16.20 8.97 24.40
C TYR A 22 -15.78 7.75 25.23
N LEU A 23 -16.70 7.21 26.01
CA LEU A 23 -16.54 5.93 26.69
C LEU A 23 -17.29 4.85 25.91
N THR A 24 -16.63 3.73 25.64
CA THR A 24 -17.21 2.63 24.88
C THR A 24 -16.74 1.28 25.42
N LYS A 25 -17.52 0.22 25.22
CA LYS A 25 -17.11 -1.15 25.53
C LYS A 25 -16.28 -1.78 24.42
N THR A 26 -16.48 -1.35 23.16
CA THR A 26 -15.76 -1.90 21.99
C THR A 26 -15.22 -0.80 21.10
N VAL A 27 -14.12 -1.08 20.41
CA VAL A 27 -13.53 -0.20 19.40
C VAL A 27 -13.19 -1.02 18.16
N ILE A 28 -13.56 -0.54 16.98
CA ILE A 28 -13.10 -1.10 15.70
C ILE A 28 -12.14 -0.09 15.07
N ILE A 29 -10.87 -0.49 14.89
CA ILE A 29 -9.84 0.29 14.23
C ILE A 29 -9.93 0.00 12.74
N ALA A 30 -10.36 0.98 11.94
CA ALA A 30 -10.54 0.88 10.50
C ALA A 30 -9.85 2.04 9.77
N THR A 31 -8.66 2.42 10.24
CA THR A 31 -7.91 3.61 9.75
C THR A 31 -7.19 3.38 8.43
N GLY A 32 -7.18 2.14 7.92
CA GLY A 32 -6.62 1.80 6.63
C GLY A 32 -5.11 1.89 6.56
N ALA A 33 -4.61 2.06 5.34
CA ALA A 33 -3.20 2.23 5.03
C ALA A 33 -3.05 3.23 3.88
N HIS A 34 -1.87 3.81 3.72
CA HIS A 34 -1.56 4.71 2.62
C HIS A 34 -0.34 4.23 1.84
N HIS A 35 -0.32 4.47 0.54
CA HIS A 35 0.83 4.20 -0.29
C HIS A 35 1.95 5.19 0.04
N ARG A 36 3.18 4.68 0.11
CA ARG A 36 4.35 5.53 0.23
C ARG A 36 4.55 6.29 -1.06
N LYS A 37 4.72 7.60 -0.95
CA LYS A 37 5.02 8.45 -2.09
C LYS A 37 6.46 8.19 -2.55
N LEU A 38 6.68 8.35 -3.84
CA LEU A 38 8.01 8.32 -4.43
C LEU A 38 8.77 9.61 -4.11
N GLY A 39 8.04 10.73 -4.02
CA GLY A 39 8.58 12.06 -3.78
C GLY A 39 9.12 12.73 -5.03
N ALA A 40 8.79 12.21 -6.21
CA ALA A 40 9.18 12.79 -7.48
C ALA A 40 8.32 14.04 -7.81
N ALA A 41 8.93 15.04 -8.44
CA ALA A 41 8.18 16.19 -8.93
C ALA A 41 7.08 15.74 -9.91
N GLY A 42 5.87 16.31 -9.80
CA GLY A 42 4.72 15.94 -10.64
C GLY A 42 3.88 14.77 -10.14
N GLU A 43 4.36 13.96 -9.17
CA GLU A 43 3.65 12.79 -8.65
C GLU A 43 2.23 13.14 -8.17
N GLU A 44 2.10 14.13 -7.29
CA GLU A 44 0.78 14.52 -6.74
C GLU A 44 -0.14 15.09 -7.81
N ARG A 45 0.39 15.94 -8.68
CA ARG A 45 -0.39 16.61 -9.73
C ARG A 45 -0.98 15.62 -10.72
N LEU A 46 -0.22 14.57 -11.05
CA LEU A 46 -0.60 13.58 -12.06
C LEU A 46 -1.19 12.29 -11.45
N THR A 47 -1.42 12.26 -10.12
CA THR A 47 -2.12 11.14 -9.48
C THR A 47 -3.54 11.01 -10.03
N GLY A 48 -3.89 9.81 -10.54
CA GLY A 48 -5.13 9.55 -11.27
C GLY A 48 -5.11 9.98 -12.73
N MET A 49 -4.09 10.72 -13.17
CA MET A 49 -3.90 11.18 -14.54
C MET A 49 -2.66 10.52 -15.19
N GLY A 50 -2.45 9.26 -14.87
CA GLY A 50 -1.34 8.44 -15.35
C GLY A 50 -0.38 7.98 -14.25
N VAL A 51 -0.38 8.60 -13.07
CA VAL A 51 0.26 8.07 -11.86
C VAL A 51 -0.74 7.22 -11.09
N SER A 52 -0.38 5.97 -10.81
CA SER A 52 -1.18 5.02 -10.03
C SER A 52 -0.32 4.31 -8.98
N TYR A 53 -0.98 3.78 -7.96
CA TYR A 53 -0.39 2.94 -6.91
C TYR A 53 -0.98 1.52 -6.90
N CYS A 54 -1.82 1.18 -7.88
CA CYS A 54 -2.50 -0.11 -7.95
C CYS A 54 -2.58 -0.62 -9.39
N ALA A 55 -1.67 -1.52 -9.77
CA ALA A 55 -1.67 -2.07 -11.13
C ALA A 55 -2.94 -2.88 -11.45
N THR A 56 -3.46 -3.64 -10.48
CA THR A 56 -4.69 -4.41 -10.67
C THR A 56 -5.94 -3.54 -10.78
N CYS A 57 -5.94 -2.33 -10.19
CA CYS A 57 -7.06 -1.40 -10.27
C CYS A 57 -7.08 -0.67 -11.62
N ASP A 58 -5.94 -0.14 -12.05
CA ASP A 58 -5.85 0.84 -13.12
C ASP A 58 -5.16 0.30 -14.39
N GLY A 59 -4.52 -0.87 -14.32
CA GLY A 59 -3.74 -1.42 -15.44
C GLY A 59 -4.54 -1.57 -16.74
N ALA A 60 -5.85 -1.82 -16.67
CA ALA A 60 -6.71 -1.95 -17.84
C ALA A 60 -6.78 -0.67 -18.69
N PHE A 61 -6.62 0.51 -18.11
CA PHE A 61 -6.59 1.81 -18.82
C PHE A 61 -5.33 1.99 -19.67
N PHE A 62 -4.31 1.17 -19.44
CA PHE A 62 -3.01 1.21 -20.13
C PHE A 62 -2.84 0.08 -21.15
N LYS A 63 -3.93 -0.57 -21.56
CA LYS A 63 -3.88 -1.61 -22.59
C LYS A 63 -3.23 -1.07 -23.87
N ASN A 64 -2.23 -1.81 -24.38
CA ASN A 64 -1.41 -1.47 -25.56
C ASN A 64 -0.59 -0.17 -25.45
N LYS A 65 -0.45 0.39 -24.24
CA LYS A 65 0.38 1.57 -23.94
C LYS A 65 1.74 1.17 -23.37
N THR A 66 2.60 2.16 -23.18
CA THR A 66 3.91 2.01 -22.52
C THR A 66 3.81 2.50 -21.09
N THR A 67 4.19 1.66 -20.11
CA THR A 67 4.12 1.99 -18.70
C THR A 67 5.43 1.79 -17.97
N ALA A 68 5.59 2.46 -16.84
CA ALA A 68 6.68 2.22 -15.92
C ALA A 68 6.14 1.71 -14.59
N VAL A 69 6.92 0.85 -13.91
CA VAL A 69 6.71 0.44 -12.51
C VAL A 69 7.94 0.86 -11.72
N VAL A 70 7.75 1.50 -10.57
CA VAL A 70 8.86 1.88 -9.69
C VAL A 70 8.84 1.04 -8.43
N GLY A 71 9.91 0.28 -8.21
CA GLY A 71 10.05 -0.59 -7.05
C GLY A 71 11.07 -1.70 -7.25
N GLY A 72 11.07 -2.70 -6.37
CA GLY A 72 12.01 -3.83 -6.48
C GLY A 72 11.72 -4.95 -5.48
N GLY A 73 10.59 -4.89 -4.77
CA GLY A 73 10.05 -5.98 -3.95
C GLY A 73 9.05 -6.82 -4.73
N ASP A 74 8.45 -7.81 -4.08
CA ASP A 74 7.47 -8.72 -4.69
C ASP A 74 6.34 -7.97 -5.40
N VAL A 75 5.73 -6.98 -4.74
CA VAL A 75 4.63 -6.19 -5.32
C VAL A 75 5.04 -5.52 -6.63
N ALA A 76 6.21 -4.87 -6.68
CA ALA A 76 6.66 -4.21 -7.91
C ALA A 76 6.90 -5.19 -9.06
N ILE A 77 7.42 -6.39 -8.74
CA ILE A 77 7.66 -7.45 -9.72
C ILE A 77 6.33 -8.02 -10.21
N GLU A 78 5.40 -8.30 -9.29
CA GLU A 78 4.06 -8.81 -9.62
C GLU A 78 3.26 -7.80 -10.45
N ASP A 79 3.33 -6.51 -10.11
CA ASP A 79 2.72 -5.42 -10.88
C ASP A 79 3.30 -5.33 -12.30
N ALA A 80 4.62 -5.41 -12.45
CA ALA A 80 5.26 -5.42 -13.76
C ALA A 80 4.89 -6.65 -14.59
N ILE A 81 4.82 -7.84 -13.97
CA ILE A 81 4.34 -9.08 -14.61
C ILE A 81 2.86 -8.97 -15.01
N PHE A 82 2.03 -8.35 -14.18
CA PHE A 82 0.61 -8.14 -14.50
C PHE A 82 0.46 -7.19 -15.68
N LEU A 83 1.12 -6.03 -15.63
CA LEU A 83 1.07 -5.01 -16.68
C LEU A 83 1.67 -5.50 -18.01
N SER A 84 2.69 -6.37 -17.99
CA SER A 84 3.27 -6.92 -19.21
C SER A 84 2.28 -7.69 -20.09
N ARG A 85 1.18 -8.20 -19.50
CA ARG A 85 0.12 -8.90 -20.23
C ARG A 85 -0.89 -7.95 -20.89
N LEU A 86 -0.91 -6.70 -20.47
CA LEU A 86 -1.85 -5.67 -20.92
C LEU A 86 -1.19 -4.63 -21.80
N CYS A 87 0.02 -4.22 -21.41
CA CYS A 87 0.75 -3.11 -21.99
C CYS A 87 1.65 -3.55 -23.16
N LYS A 88 1.91 -2.63 -24.07
CA LYS A 88 2.86 -2.83 -25.16
C LYS A 88 4.29 -3.00 -24.64
N LYS A 89 4.69 -2.18 -23.67
CA LYS A 89 6.01 -2.17 -23.04
C LYS A 89 5.89 -1.80 -21.57
N VAL A 90 6.67 -2.45 -20.71
CA VAL A 90 6.77 -2.14 -19.28
C VAL A 90 8.21 -1.91 -18.91
N TYR A 91 8.49 -0.79 -18.26
CA TYR A 91 9.79 -0.48 -17.68
C TYR A 91 9.74 -0.67 -16.16
N LEU A 92 10.60 -1.53 -15.61
CA LEU A 92 10.78 -1.62 -14.16
C LEU A 92 11.96 -0.76 -13.74
N ILE A 93 11.70 0.30 -12.99
CA ILE A 93 12.73 1.24 -12.52
C ILE A 93 13.11 0.88 -11.09
N HIS A 94 14.37 0.50 -10.89
CA HIS A 94 14.87 0.10 -9.58
C HIS A 94 16.14 0.84 -9.19
N ARG A 95 16.16 1.35 -7.94
CA ARG A 95 17.26 2.19 -7.40
C ARG A 95 18.54 1.44 -7.01
N ARG A 96 18.59 0.12 -7.20
CA ARG A 96 19.72 -0.78 -6.90
C ARG A 96 20.01 -1.66 -8.11
N ASP A 97 21.09 -2.42 -8.04
CA ASP A 97 21.53 -3.38 -9.05
C ASP A 97 20.91 -4.78 -8.89
N GLU A 98 20.12 -5.01 -7.84
CA GLU A 98 19.40 -6.27 -7.63
C GLU A 98 18.02 -6.06 -7.04
N LEU A 99 17.06 -6.88 -7.46
CA LEU A 99 15.71 -6.93 -6.92
C LEU A 99 15.69 -7.68 -5.58
N ARG A 100 14.76 -7.29 -4.69
CA ARG A 100 14.60 -7.91 -3.37
C ARG A 100 13.48 -8.94 -3.31
N GLY A 101 12.67 -9.05 -4.35
CA GLY A 101 11.56 -9.99 -4.41
C GLY A 101 12.03 -11.44 -4.59
N ALA A 102 11.09 -12.38 -4.50
CA ALA A 102 11.36 -13.81 -4.64
C ALA A 102 12.06 -14.14 -5.97
N LYS A 103 13.05 -15.01 -5.95
CA LYS A 103 13.84 -15.36 -7.15
C LYS A 103 13.00 -15.95 -8.28
N SER A 104 11.93 -16.68 -7.96
CA SER A 104 10.98 -17.20 -8.96
C SER A 104 10.23 -16.09 -9.70
N LEU A 105 9.83 -15.05 -9.00
CA LEU A 105 9.20 -13.86 -9.60
C LEU A 105 10.21 -13.09 -10.46
N GLN A 106 11.44 -12.92 -9.97
CA GLN A 106 12.51 -12.28 -10.74
C GLN A 106 12.79 -13.01 -12.06
N SER A 107 12.97 -14.34 -12.01
CA SER A 107 13.24 -15.15 -13.21
C SER A 107 12.10 -15.03 -14.23
N ARG A 108 10.86 -15.03 -13.76
CA ARG A 108 9.68 -14.86 -14.61
C ARG A 108 9.64 -13.47 -15.25
N LEU A 109 9.88 -12.41 -14.47
CA LEU A 109 9.90 -11.03 -14.96
C LEU A 109 10.96 -10.86 -16.07
N LEU A 110 12.20 -11.31 -15.79
CA LEU A 110 13.34 -11.16 -16.69
C LEU A 110 13.23 -12.00 -17.98
N SER A 111 12.34 -12.99 -18.02
CA SER A 111 12.06 -13.76 -19.24
C SER A 111 11.02 -13.10 -20.17
N MET A 112 10.42 -11.98 -19.77
CA MET A 112 9.39 -11.32 -20.56
C MET A 112 10.02 -10.36 -21.59
N GLU A 113 9.70 -10.55 -22.87
CA GLU A 113 10.27 -9.78 -23.99
C GLU A 113 9.88 -8.31 -23.98
N ASN A 114 8.70 -7.99 -23.45
CA ASN A 114 8.21 -6.62 -23.37
C ASN A 114 8.48 -5.91 -22.03
N VAL A 115 9.30 -6.52 -21.15
CA VAL A 115 9.76 -5.90 -19.91
C VAL A 115 11.22 -5.54 -20.01
N GLU A 116 11.57 -4.36 -19.50
CA GLU A 116 12.95 -3.87 -19.43
C GLU A 116 13.22 -3.29 -18.05
N VAL A 117 14.39 -3.57 -17.49
CA VAL A 117 14.74 -3.13 -16.13
C VAL A 117 15.80 -2.03 -16.19
N TYR A 118 15.50 -0.89 -15.58
CA TYR A 118 16.43 0.20 -15.34
C TYR A 118 17.03 0.06 -13.94
N TRP A 119 18.25 -0.44 -13.91
CA TRP A 119 18.99 -0.64 -12.67
C TRP A 119 19.66 0.64 -12.19
N ASP A 120 19.88 0.71 -10.86
CA ASP A 120 20.54 1.85 -10.20
C ASP A 120 19.88 3.21 -10.51
N THR A 121 18.61 3.20 -10.90
CA THR A 121 17.91 4.33 -11.48
C THR A 121 16.78 4.80 -10.57
N VAL A 122 16.63 6.11 -10.47
CA VAL A 122 15.52 6.79 -9.76
C VAL A 122 14.75 7.68 -10.72
N VAL A 123 13.48 7.94 -10.40
CA VAL A 123 12.64 8.92 -11.09
C VAL A 123 12.80 10.25 -10.36
N GLU A 124 13.26 11.29 -11.04
CA GLU A 124 13.38 12.65 -10.50
C GLU A 124 12.10 13.47 -10.72
N SER A 125 11.49 13.33 -11.90
CA SER A 125 10.21 13.96 -12.20
C SER A 125 9.31 13.09 -13.08
N ILE A 126 8.03 13.36 -12.97
CA ILE A 126 6.96 12.82 -13.80
C ILE A 126 6.37 13.99 -14.55
N ASP A 127 6.59 13.99 -15.86
CA ASP A 127 6.29 15.12 -16.71
C ASP A 127 5.08 14.82 -17.62
N GLY A 128 4.35 15.88 -17.94
CA GLY A 128 3.17 15.86 -18.81
C GLY A 128 2.28 17.06 -18.57
N GLY A 129 1.35 17.30 -19.48
CA GLY A 129 0.30 18.30 -19.36
C GLY A 129 -0.83 17.80 -18.45
N ASP A 130 -1.91 17.33 -19.07
CA ASP A 130 -3.09 16.78 -18.37
C ASP A 130 -2.90 15.31 -17.96
N GLN A 131 -1.95 14.62 -18.56
CA GLN A 131 -1.62 13.22 -18.29
C GLN A 131 -0.10 13.03 -18.26
N VAL A 132 0.34 11.87 -17.75
CA VAL A 132 1.74 11.46 -17.82
C VAL A 132 2.16 11.28 -19.27
N GLU A 133 3.28 11.88 -19.67
CA GLU A 133 3.88 11.79 -20.99
C GLU A 133 5.31 11.24 -20.96
N SER A 134 6.05 11.53 -19.89
CA SER A 134 7.43 11.06 -19.73
C SER A 134 7.89 11.08 -18.29
N LEU A 135 9.01 10.42 -18.04
CA LEU A 135 9.74 10.42 -16.76
C LEU A 135 11.15 10.96 -16.99
N LYS A 136 11.63 11.81 -16.08
CA LYS A 136 13.07 12.09 -15.98
C LYS A 136 13.69 11.09 -15.03
N LEU A 137 14.62 10.35 -15.55
CA LEU A 137 15.36 9.31 -14.85
C LEU A 137 16.79 9.75 -14.60
N LYS A 138 17.34 9.31 -13.45
CA LYS A 138 18.74 9.50 -13.12
C LYS A 138 19.37 8.20 -12.65
N ASN A 139 20.44 7.79 -13.30
CA ASN A 139 21.26 6.69 -12.82
C ASN A 139 22.11 7.14 -11.63
N LYS A 140 21.99 6.46 -10.51
CA LYS A 140 22.66 6.83 -9.26
C LYS A 140 24.16 6.55 -9.25
N LYS A 141 24.63 5.60 -10.09
CA LYS A 141 26.05 5.24 -10.17
C LYS A 141 26.80 6.11 -11.18
N THR A 142 26.22 6.34 -12.34
CA THR A 142 26.86 7.10 -13.42
C THR A 142 26.53 8.58 -13.39
N GLY A 143 25.41 8.98 -12.75
CA GLY A 143 24.88 10.34 -12.81
C GLY A 143 24.17 10.68 -14.12
N GLU A 144 24.07 9.73 -15.05
CA GLU A 144 23.41 9.92 -16.33
C GLU A 144 21.93 10.21 -16.16
N GLU A 145 21.47 11.23 -16.87
CA GLU A 145 20.06 11.64 -16.90
C GLU A 145 19.46 11.32 -18.27
N GLN A 146 18.22 10.83 -18.27
CA GLN A 146 17.50 10.56 -19.51
C GLN A 146 16.02 10.82 -19.35
N THR A 147 15.34 11.12 -20.45
CA THR A 147 13.90 11.22 -20.51
C THR A 147 13.33 9.94 -21.13
N LEU A 148 12.42 9.29 -20.41
CA LEU A 148 11.75 8.06 -20.84
C LEU A 148 10.29 8.35 -21.16
N PRO A 149 9.85 8.28 -22.42
CA PRO A 149 8.45 8.43 -22.79
C PRO A 149 7.61 7.26 -22.24
N VAL A 150 6.55 7.57 -21.51
CA VAL A 150 5.59 6.59 -20.97
C VAL A 150 4.20 7.21 -20.89
N ASP A 151 3.16 6.38 -21.01
CA ASP A 151 1.75 6.79 -20.86
C ASP A 151 1.28 6.74 -19.40
N GLY A 152 2.05 6.08 -18.52
CA GLY A 152 1.72 5.98 -17.10
C GLY A 152 2.81 5.35 -16.26
N ILE A 153 2.72 5.58 -14.96
CA ILE A 153 3.66 5.09 -13.96
C ILE A 153 2.91 4.48 -12.77
N PHE A 154 3.34 3.31 -12.34
CA PHE A 154 2.84 2.59 -11.18
C PHE A 154 3.87 2.61 -10.06
N ILE A 155 3.52 3.19 -8.92
CA ILE A 155 4.45 3.39 -7.80
C ILE A 155 4.26 2.26 -6.79
N ALA A 156 5.21 1.33 -6.73
CA ALA A 156 5.20 0.14 -5.90
C ALA A 156 6.37 0.15 -4.88
N VAL A 157 6.52 1.28 -4.15
CA VAL A 157 7.60 1.49 -3.17
C VAL A 157 7.20 1.16 -1.73
N GLY A 158 5.99 0.63 -1.55
CA GLY A 158 5.46 0.13 -0.29
C GLY A 158 4.19 0.83 0.18
N ILE A 159 3.59 0.23 1.20
CA ILE A 159 2.37 0.71 1.86
C ILE A 159 2.69 0.84 3.36
N SER A 160 2.13 1.82 4.02
CA SER A 160 2.24 2.02 5.48
C SER A 160 0.86 2.03 6.12
N PRO A 161 0.62 1.23 7.17
CA PRO A 161 -0.65 1.25 7.88
C PRO A 161 -0.81 2.55 8.69
N ASN A 162 -2.04 3.03 8.81
CA ASN A 162 -2.38 4.18 9.65
C ASN A 162 -2.64 3.73 11.10
N SER A 163 -1.63 3.16 11.72
CA SER A 163 -1.70 2.47 13.03
C SER A 163 -0.91 3.15 14.14
N GLU A 164 -0.16 4.22 13.86
CA GLU A 164 0.77 4.84 14.81
C GLU A 164 0.08 5.27 16.13
N ALA A 165 -1.17 5.76 16.04
CA ALA A 165 -1.95 6.16 17.21
C ALA A 165 -2.30 5.00 18.18
N PHE A 166 -2.12 3.76 17.75
CA PHE A 166 -2.47 2.56 18.52
C PHE A 166 -1.24 1.77 18.97
N LYS A 167 -0.06 2.31 18.77
CA LYS A 167 1.21 1.71 19.17
C LYS A 167 1.26 1.57 20.70
N GLY A 168 1.55 0.35 21.17
CA GLY A 168 1.55 0.02 22.60
C GLY A 168 0.16 -0.33 23.18
N LEU A 169 -0.93 -0.12 22.41
CA LEU A 169 -2.29 -0.53 22.81
C LEU A 169 -2.66 -1.91 22.27
N VAL A 170 -2.17 -2.23 21.09
CA VAL A 170 -2.37 -3.52 20.41
C VAL A 170 -1.06 -4.03 19.84
N GLU A 171 -0.94 -5.34 19.69
CA GLU A 171 0.22 -5.95 19.06
C GLU A 171 0.25 -5.66 17.56
N MET A 172 1.48 -5.41 17.05
CA MET A 172 1.74 -5.09 15.64
C MET A 172 2.91 -5.92 15.11
N ASP A 173 2.92 -6.15 13.81
CA ASP A 173 4.07 -6.72 13.14
C ASP A 173 5.21 -5.69 12.95
N ALA A 174 6.34 -6.15 12.40
CA ALA A 174 7.49 -5.28 12.11
C ALA A 174 7.19 -4.18 11.08
N GLY A 175 6.12 -4.31 10.28
CA GLY A 175 5.64 -3.31 9.33
C GLY A 175 4.68 -2.29 9.93
N GLY A 176 4.29 -2.47 11.21
CA GLY A 176 3.33 -1.63 11.91
C GLY A 176 1.86 -2.04 11.69
N TYR A 177 1.61 -3.15 11.00
CA TYR A 177 0.24 -3.66 10.83
C TYR A 177 -0.27 -4.30 12.12
N ILE A 178 -1.51 -3.99 12.50
CA ILE A 178 -2.14 -4.57 13.68
C ILE A 178 -2.33 -6.08 13.48
N LEU A 179 -1.85 -6.88 14.44
CA LEU A 179 -2.03 -8.33 14.43
C LEU A 179 -3.49 -8.67 14.74
N ALA A 180 -4.24 -9.07 13.73
CA ALA A 180 -5.62 -9.50 13.85
C ALA A 180 -5.95 -10.54 12.77
N GLY A 181 -6.71 -11.57 13.15
CA GLY A 181 -7.23 -12.59 12.25
C GLY A 181 -8.44 -12.11 11.44
N GLU A 182 -9.13 -13.03 10.78
CA GLU A 182 -10.34 -12.72 10.02
C GLU A 182 -11.52 -12.28 10.89
N ASP A 183 -11.55 -12.68 12.16
CA ASP A 183 -12.51 -12.22 13.15
C ASP A 183 -12.23 -10.79 13.65
N GLY A 184 -11.15 -10.19 13.19
CA GLY A 184 -10.74 -8.84 13.54
C GLY A 184 -10.23 -8.66 14.97
N LYS A 185 -10.19 -9.69 15.81
CA LYS A 185 -9.75 -9.59 17.21
C LYS A 185 -8.28 -9.21 17.29
N THR A 186 -7.97 -8.24 18.14
CA THR A 186 -6.61 -7.81 18.47
C THR A 186 -6.15 -8.40 19.81
N SER A 187 -4.92 -8.11 20.21
CA SER A 187 -4.40 -8.49 21.54
C SER A 187 -5.12 -7.80 22.71
N ALA A 188 -5.82 -6.69 22.45
CA ALA A 188 -6.59 -5.96 23.47
C ALA A 188 -8.07 -6.39 23.48
N PRO A 189 -8.64 -6.89 24.62
CA PRO A 189 -10.02 -7.32 24.67
C PRO A 189 -11.01 -6.21 24.31
N GLY A 190 -11.96 -6.52 23.40
CA GLY A 190 -12.96 -5.57 22.90
C GLY A 190 -12.42 -4.53 21.93
N VAL A 191 -11.16 -4.67 21.46
CA VAL A 191 -10.59 -3.88 20.38
C VAL A 191 -10.42 -4.77 19.16
N PHE A 192 -10.95 -4.32 18.03
CA PHE A 192 -10.94 -5.04 16.76
C PHE A 192 -10.24 -4.20 15.69
N ALA A 193 -9.70 -4.84 14.65
CA ALA A 193 -9.07 -4.17 13.52
C ALA A 193 -9.63 -4.70 12.19
N ALA A 194 -10.05 -3.78 11.32
CA ALA A 194 -10.65 -4.07 10.02
C ALA A 194 -9.90 -3.36 8.89
N GLY A 195 -9.85 -4.00 7.72
CA GLY A 195 -9.29 -3.42 6.50
C GLY A 195 -7.76 -3.40 6.49
N ASP A 196 -7.20 -2.43 5.77
CA ASP A 196 -5.78 -2.44 5.38
C ASP A 196 -4.82 -2.11 6.53
N VAL A 197 -5.32 -1.66 7.67
CA VAL A 197 -4.51 -1.39 8.87
C VAL A 197 -4.02 -2.67 9.56
N ARG A 198 -4.67 -3.80 9.32
CA ARG A 198 -4.32 -5.10 9.93
C ARG A 198 -3.45 -5.97 9.02
N THR A 199 -2.86 -7.01 9.60
CA THR A 199 -2.13 -8.06 8.88
C THR A 199 -3.05 -8.81 7.92
N LYS A 200 -2.76 -8.77 6.63
CA LYS A 200 -3.47 -9.50 5.57
C LYS A 200 -2.65 -9.54 4.28
N LYS A 201 -2.94 -10.52 3.41
CA LYS A 201 -2.25 -10.64 2.12
C LYS A 201 -2.82 -9.69 1.06
N LEU A 202 -4.15 -9.65 0.93
CA LEU A 202 -4.83 -8.88 -0.11
C LEU A 202 -5.48 -7.63 0.49
N ARG A 203 -5.15 -6.47 -0.06
CA ARG A 203 -5.69 -5.16 0.31
C ARG A 203 -6.52 -4.62 -0.84
N GLN A 204 -7.84 -4.76 -0.71
CA GLN A 204 -8.84 -4.32 -1.69
C GLN A 204 -10.09 -3.88 -0.94
N ILE A 205 -10.91 -3.06 -1.57
CA ILE A 205 -12.18 -2.57 -0.99
C ILE A 205 -13.03 -3.73 -0.49
N VAL A 206 -13.20 -4.78 -1.31
CA VAL A 206 -14.03 -5.94 -0.95
C VAL A 206 -13.51 -6.68 0.28
N THR A 207 -12.18 -6.78 0.46
CA THR A 207 -11.60 -7.41 1.66
C THR A 207 -11.71 -6.53 2.89
N ALA A 208 -11.67 -5.21 2.74
CA ALA A 208 -11.91 -4.28 3.84
C ALA A 208 -13.37 -4.31 4.29
N VAL A 209 -14.32 -4.39 3.36
CA VAL A 209 -15.76 -4.54 3.67
C VAL A 209 -16.03 -5.84 4.43
N ALA A 210 -15.44 -6.97 3.97
CA ALA A 210 -15.58 -8.27 4.64
C ALA A 210 -15.04 -8.23 6.08
N ASP A 211 -13.86 -7.61 6.29
CA ASP A 211 -13.30 -7.43 7.64
C ASP A 211 -14.25 -6.61 8.53
N GLY A 212 -14.84 -5.54 7.99
CA GLY A 212 -15.79 -4.72 8.74
C GLY A 212 -17.00 -5.52 9.22
N ALA A 213 -17.57 -6.35 8.35
CA ALA A 213 -18.69 -7.23 8.69
C ALA A 213 -18.31 -8.24 9.80
N ASN A 214 -17.13 -8.87 9.68
CA ASN A 214 -16.62 -9.80 10.69
C ASN A 214 -16.39 -9.11 12.03
N CYS A 215 -15.81 -7.91 12.04
CA CYS A 215 -15.58 -7.14 13.25
C CYS A 215 -16.88 -6.76 13.98
N VAL A 216 -17.95 -6.41 13.23
CA VAL A 216 -19.26 -6.12 13.84
C VAL A 216 -19.78 -7.34 14.57
N THR A 217 -19.77 -8.52 13.94
CA THR A 217 -20.18 -9.78 14.56
C THR A 217 -19.35 -10.10 15.81
N SER A 218 -18.03 -9.92 15.73
CA SER A 218 -17.12 -10.17 16.85
C SER A 218 -17.35 -9.18 18.01
N ALA A 219 -17.66 -7.92 17.71
CA ALA A 219 -17.97 -6.90 18.69
C ALA A 219 -19.32 -7.20 19.39
N GLU A 220 -20.33 -7.64 18.64
CA GLU A 220 -21.62 -8.07 19.20
C GLU A 220 -21.46 -9.25 20.14
N GLN A 221 -20.71 -10.28 19.76
CA GLN A 221 -20.37 -11.41 20.61
C GLN A 221 -19.65 -10.97 21.89
N TYR A 222 -18.70 -10.04 21.78
CA TYR A 222 -18.00 -9.51 22.96
C TYR A 222 -18.95 -8.76 23.88
N LEU A 223 -19.86 -7.94 23.35
CA LEU A 223 -20.84 -7.18 24.13
C LEU A 223 -21.85 -8.08 24.84
N SER A 224 -22.17 -9.26 24.30
CA SER A 224 -23.08 -10.23 24.93
C SER A 224 -22.54 -10.86 26.21
N LEU A 225 -21.24 -10.64 26.52
CA LEU A 225 -20.63 -11.12 27.77
C LEU A 225 -20.91 -10.21 28.99
N PHE A 226 -21.54 -9.04 28.76
CA PHE A 226 -21.78 -7.99 29.75
C PHE A 226 -23.22 -7.46 29.71
#